data_8735cd8cdf89e29c1b2157f0c5ad736d
#
_entry.id   8735cd8cdf89e29c1b2157f0c5ad736d
#
_cell.length_a   1.000
_cell.length_b   1.000
_cell.length_c   1.000
_cell.angle_alpha   90.00
_cell.angle_beta   90.00
_cell.angle_gamma   90.00
#
_symmetry.space_group_name_H-M   'P 1'
#
loop_
_entity.id
_entity.type
_entity.pdbx_description
1 polymer ?
#
loop_
_entity_poly.entity_id
_entity_poly.type
_entity_poly.pdbx_seq_one_letter_code
_entity_poly.pdbx_strand_id
1 'polypeptide(L)'
;TTLIRMNESVGVRADPVADRIVHLTQLEPLAEERLAGPTWDYVAGGAADEHTLEDNVAGWSRIKLAPHTLVDVSHIDTTTTLLGHALAHPILIAPTARHTAYHPDGEAATIRGAKAAEALYVQSSLGGTGLTEVADAARSADQPWWFQLYIQRDRDWTQELVERAVAAGATGLAVTVDTPTLGARDRDKRDNLGAAAGAFYPILDGAPVLPDATPAHRRIYNPHLSPNITWADLEWLVEISPVPVIPKGILRADDAHRAVDLGA
;
A
#
# COMPACT_ATOMS: atom_id res chain seq x y z
N THR A 1 -17.68 12.26 26.37
CA THR A 1 -16.33 12.24 25.79
C THR A 1 -15.64 10.99 26.31
N THR A 2 -15.92 9.84 25.68
CA THR A 2 -15.30 8.57 26.05
C THR A 2 -14.10 8.39 25.14
N LEU A 3 -12.94 8.79 25.65
CA LEU A 3 -11.66 8.41 25.09
C LEU A 3 -11.56 6.89 25.15
N ILE A 4 -11.31 6.27 23.98
CA ILE A 4 -10.97 4.86 23.88
C ILE A 4 -9.76 4.64 24.79
N ARG A 5 -9.93 3.93 25.90
CA ARG A 5 -8.81 3.45 26.71
C ARG A 5 -8.10 2.36 25.92
N MET A 6 -6.96 2.69 25.37
CA MET A 6 -6.04 1.69 24.83
C MET A 6 -5.63 0.75 25.97
N ASN A 7 -5.85 -0.53 25.75
CA ASN A 7 -5.61 -1.60 26.71
C ASN A 7 -4.11 -1.74 27.00
N GLU A 8 -3.70 -1.67 28.26
CA GLU A 8 -2.31 -1.69 28.75
C GLU A 8 -1.64 -3.08 28.66
N SER A 9 -1.70 -3.79 27.56
CA SER A 9 -1.14 -5.15 27.52
C SER A 9 -0.06 -5.43 26.45
N VAL A 10 0.46 -4.40 25.78
CA VAL A 10 1.68 -4.57 24.95
C VAL A 10 2.62 -3.44 25.32
N GLY A 11 3.80 -3.76 25.87
CA GLY A 11 4.79 -2.83 26.35
C GLY A 11 5.44 -1.94 25.28
N VAL A 12 4.63 -1.29 24.47
CA VAL A 12 5.04 -0.19 23.61
C VAL A 12 5.14 1.04 24.50
N ARG A 13 6.34 1.54 24.74
CA ARG A 13 6.52 2.86 25.34
C ARG A 13 5.69 3.83 24.53
N ALA A 14 4.71 4.48 25.19
CA ALA A 14 3.95 5.56 24.57
C ALA A 14 4.95 6.56 23.98
N ASP A 15 4.90 6.79 22.66
CA ASP A 15 5.70 7.84 22.02
C ASP A 15 5.12 9.17 22.53
N PRO A 16 5.89 10.01 23.24
CA PRO A 16 5.38 11.29 23.75
C PRO A 16 4.89 12.22 22.66
N VAL A 17 5.16 11.91 21.40
CA VAL A 17 4.61 12.61 20.22
C VAL A 17 3.20 12.13 19.91
N ALA A 18 2.90 10.84 20.05
CA ALA A 18 1.57 10.28 19.75
C ALA A 18 0.48 10.89 20.64
N ASP A 19 0.79 11.14 21.91
CA ASP A 19 -0.16 11.76 22.86
C ASP A 19 -0.49 13.23 22.52
N ARG A 20 0.27 13.87 21.63
CA ARG A 20 0.07 15.25 21.18
C ARG A 20 -0.64 15.36 19.85
N ILE A 21 -0.77 14.26 19.11
CA ILE A 21 -1.41 14.23 17.79
C ILE A 21 -2.92 14.22 17.96
N VAL A 22 -3.56 15.28 17.56
CA VAL A 22 -5.02 15.44 17.59
C VAL A 22 -5.61 15.22 16.19
N HIS A 23 -4.82 15.45 15.15
CA HIS A 23 -5.24 15.36 13.76
C HIS A 23 -4.12 14.75 12.90
N LEU A 24 -4.46 13.84 11.98
CA LEU A 24 -3.47 13.10 11.18
C LEU A 24 -2.55 14.00 10.35
N THR A 25 -3.02 15.16 9.87
CA THR A 25 -2.18 16.11 9.12
C THR A 25 -1.03 16.67 9.93
N GLN A 26 -1.05 16.55 11.27
CA GLN A 26 0.07 16.96 12.11
C GLN A 26 1.27 16.00 12.02
N LEU A 27 1.07 14.79 11.47
CA LEU A 27 2.16 13.84 11.25
C LEU A 27 3.08 14.24 10.10
N GLU A 28 2.55 14.93 9.09
CA GLU A 28 3.29 15.31 7.89
C GLU A 28 4.51 16.20 8.20
N PRO A 29 4.40 17.34 8.88
CA PRO A 29 5.55 18.15 9.23
C PRO A 29 6.54 17.43 10.17
N LEU A 30 6.05 16.56 11.03
CA LEU A 30 6.92 15.75 11.89
C LEU A 30 7.72 14.69 11.11
N ALA A 31 7.13 14.16 10.04
CA ALA A 31 7.84 13.25 9.14
C ALA A 31 8.89 14.01 8.30
N GLU A 32 8.56 15.20 7.80
CA GLU A 32 9.49 16.06 7.08
C GLU A 32 10.75 16.39 7.90
N GLU A 33 10.57 16.73 9.18
CA GLU A 33 11.69 17.01 10.10
C GLU A 33 12.60 15.78 10.34
N ARG A 34 12.09 14.56 10.18
CA ARG A 34 12.81 13.32 10.50
C ARG A 34 13.43 12.63 9.30
N LEU A 35 12.87 12.84 8.11
CA LEU A 35 13.32 12.17 6.90
C LEU A 35 14.43 12.97 6.22
N ALA A 36 15.37 12.28 5.58
CA ALA A 36 16.31 12.92 4.68
C ALA A 36 15.57 13.57 3.50
N GLY A 37 16.04 14.72 3.02
CA GLY A 37 15.40 15.49 1.95
C GLY A 37 14.98 14.65 0.74
N PRO A 38 15.86 13.84 0.13
CA PRO A 38 15.49 12.97 -0.98
C PRO A 38 14.41 11.93 -0.64
N THR A 39 14.40 11.41 0.58
CA THR A 39 13.35 10.48 1.03
C THR A 39 12.01 11.20 1.21
N TRP A 40 12.06 12.41 1.76
CA TRP A 40 10.89 13.26 1.87
C TRP A 40 10.30 13.62 0.50
N ASP A 41 11.13 14.08 -0.43
CA ASP A 41 10.71 14.42 -1.80
C ASP A 41 10.09 13.22 -2.53
N TYR A 42 10.61 12.01 -2.27
CA TYR A 42 10.00 10.79 -2.79
C TYR A 42 8.61 10.52 -2.20
N VAL A 43 8.42 10.68 -0.90
CA VAL A 43 7.15 10.35 -0.21
C VAL A 43 6.10 11.43 -0.44
N ALA A 44 6.48 12.70 -0.27
CA ALA A 44 5.56 13.84 -0.32
C ALA A 44 5.29 14.34 -1.74
N GLY A 45 6.19 14.04 -2.70
CA GLY A 45 6.08 14.54 -4.06
C GLY A 45 5.08 13.78 -4.91
N GLY A 46 4.42 14.51 -5.81
CA GLY A 46 3.56 14.02 -6.87
C GLY A 46 4.22 14.01 -8.25
N ALA A 47 3.45 13.79 -9.30
CA ALA A 47 3.88 13.83 -10.67
C ALA A 47 3.66 15.21 -11.31
N ALA A 48 4.60 15.66 -12.14
CA ALA A 48 4.57 16.92 -12.86
C ALA A 48 4.25 18.11 -11.92
N ASP A 49 3.22 18.90 -12.25
CA ASP A 49 2.79 20.07 -11.46
C ASP A 49 1.97 19.71 -10.21
N GLU A 50 1.89 18.44 -9.85
CA GLU A 50 1.26 17.92 -8.62
C GLU A 50 -0.27 18.19 -8.50
N HIS A 51 -0.95 18.57 -9.58
CA HIS A 51 -2.39 18.88 -9.55
C HIS A 51 -3.23 17.70 -9.01
N THR A 52 -2.90 16.47 -9.38
CA THR A 52 -3.60 15.29 -8.85
C THR A 52 -3.37 15.09 -7.36
N LEU A 53 -2.14 15.38 -6.89
CA LEU A 53 -1.82 15.31 -5.46
C LEU A 53 -2.66 16.30 -4.66
N GLU A 54 -2.76 17.55 -5.13
CA GLU A 54 -3.60 18.59 -4.53
C GLU A 54 -5.08 18.23 -4.57
N ASP A 55 -5.58 17.74 -5.73
CA ASP A 55 -6.99 17.40 -5.89
C ASP A 55 -7.41 16.17 -5.06
N ASN A 56 -6.52 15.23 -4.83
CA ASN A 56 -6.78 14.09 -3.94
C ASN A 56 -7.13 14.55 -2.51
N VAL A 57 -6.54 15.62 -2.02
CA VAL A 57 -6.87 16.21 -0.71
C VAL A 57 -8.11 17.09 -0.82
N ALA A 58 -8.14 18.00 -1.79
CA ALA A 58 -9.25 18.94 -1.99
C ALA A 58 -10.57 18.24 -2.32
N GLY A 59 -10.51 17.07 -2.96
CA GLY A 59 -11.67 16.24 -3.30
C GLY A 59 -12.55 15.92 -2.10
N TRP A 60 -11.94 15.60 -0.97
CA TRP A 60 -12.68 15.30 0.26
C TRP A 60 -13.50 16.47 0.78
N SER A 61 -13.04 17.71 0.62
CA SER A 61 -13.76 18.90 1.06
C SER A 61 -15.04 19.16 0.25
N ARG A 62 -15.16 18.58 -0.93
CA ARG A 62 -16.36 18.67 -1.79
C ARG A 62 -17.46 17.70 -1.37
N ILE A 63 -17.13 16.65 -0.60
CA ILE A 63 -18.11 15.67 -0.10
C ILE A 63 -18.75 16.23 1.16
N LYS A 64 -20.07 16.31 1.15
CA LYS A 64 -20.85 16.81 2.29
C LYS A 64 -21.65 15.67 2.93
N LEU A 65 -21.69 15.64 4.25
CA LEU A 65 -22.53 14.73 5.00
C LEU A 65 -23.92 15.36 5.19
N ALA A 66 -24.97 14.57 4.99
CA ALA A 66 -26.36 14.95 5.27
C ALA A 66 -26.95 13.98 6.31
N PRO A 67 -26.60 14.14 7.60
CA PRO A 67 -27.04 13.23 8.64
C PRO A 67 -28.52 13.37 8.93
N HIS A 68 -29.17 12.27 9.32
CA HIS A 68 -30.48 12.31 9.93
C HIS A 68 -30.36 12.84 11.37
N THR A 69 -31.34 13.66 11.76
CA THR A 69 -31.45 14.15 13.14
C THR A 69 -32.28 13.20 14.03
N LEU A 70 -32.09 13.27 15.34
CA LEU A 70 -32.81 12.49 16.33
C LEU A 70 -32.67 10.96 16.19
N VAL A 71 -31.54 10.54 15.69
CA VAL A 71 -31.12 9.13 15.65
C VAL A 71 -30.38 8.82 16.96
N ASP A 72 -30.72 7.69 17.59
CA ASP A 72 -29.97 7.21 18.75
C ASP A 72 -28.58 6.78 18.33
N VAL A 73 -27.56 7.47 18.83
CA VAL A 73 -26.14 7.23 18.58
C VAL A 73 -25.37 6.79 19.83
N SER A 74 -26.10 6.26 20.84
CA SER A 74 -25.49 5.77 22.07
C SER A 74 -24.61 4.53 21.86
N HIS A 75 -24.85 3.80 20.76
CA HIS A 75 -24.06 2.68 20.31
C HIS A 75 -23.60 2.93 18.88
N ILE A 76 -22.28 2.87 18.67
CA ILE A 76 -21.66 3.01 17.34
C ILE A 76 -21.05 1.67 16.99
N ASP A 77 -21.47 1.09 15.86
CA ASP A 77 -20.89 -0.11 15.28
C ASP A 77 -20.24 0.26 13.95
N THR A 78 -18.92 0.08 13.86
CA THR A 78 -18.12 0.29 12.65
C THR A 78 -17.64 -1.01 12.04
N THR A 79 -18.05 -2.15 12.59
CA THR A 79 -17.62 -3.46 12.12
C THR A 79 -18.12 -3.74 10.70
N THR A 80 -17.33 -4.44 9.94
CA THR A 80 -17.70 -4.87 8.59
C THR A 80 -17.00 -6.19 8.25
N THR A 81 -17.43 -6.79 7.15
CA THR A 81 -16.74 -7.95 6.58
C THR A 81 -16.28 -7.62 5.17
N LEU A 82 -15.01 -7.87 4.88
CA LEU A 82 -14.43 -7.65 3.56
C LEU A 82 -13.68 -8.90 3.13
N LEU A 83 -14.12 -9.54 2.02
CA LEU A 83 -13.51 -10.73 1.44
C LEU A 83 -13.21 -11.84 2.48
N GLY A 84 -14.17 -12.08 3.38
CA GLY A 84 -14.08 -13.10 4.43
C GLY A 84 -13.37 -12.63 5.71
N HIS A 85 -12.81 -11.42 5.77
CA HIS A 85 -12.19 -10.86 6.96
C HIS A 85 -13.19 -10.03 7.75
N ALA A 86 -13.39 -10.36 9.02
CA ALA A 86 -14.10 -9.49 9.95
C ALA A 86 -13.18 -8.34 10.37
N LEU A 87 -13.65 -7.12 10.20
CA LEU A 87 -12.89 -5.89 10.48
C LEU A 87 -13.61 -5.06 11.53
N ALA A 88 -12.89 -4.47 12.46
CA ALA A 88 -13.43 -3.55 13.46
C ALA A 88 -13.94 -2.24 12.84
N HIS A 89 -13.42 -1.88 11.68
CA HIS A 89 -13.78 -0.69 10.91
C HIS A 89 -13.34 -0.84 9.44
N PRO A 90 -13.94 -0.09 8.48
CA PRO A 90 -13.64 -0.22 7.04
C PRO A 90 -12.37 0.54 6.61
N ILE A 91 -11.34 0.56 7.45
CA ILE A 91 -10.06 1.24 7.16
C ILE A 91 -8.95 0.19 7.10
N LEU A 92 -8.20 0.19 6.00
CA LEU A 92 -7.07 -0.69 5.75
C LEU A 92 -5.79 0.12 5.61
N ILE A 93 -4.64 -0.52 5.89
CA ILE A 93 -3.33 0.09 5.62
C ILE A 93 -2.94 -0.22 4.19
N ALA A 94 -2.94 0.81 3.35
CA ALA A 94 -2.61 0.69 1.93
C ALA A 94 -1.15 0.23 1.71
N PRO A 95 -0.86 -0.45 0.59
CA PRO A 95 0.49 -0.89 0.28
C PRO A 95 1.40 0.31 0.03
N THR A 96 2.46 0.42 0.82
CA THR A 96 3.50 1.44 0.70
C THR A 96 4.84 0.77 0.50
N ALA A 97 5.64 1.27 -0.44
CA ALA A 97 6.96 0.74 -0.73
C ALA A 97 7.98 1.16 0.35
N ARG A 98 8.97 0.28 0.61
CA ARG A 98 10.23 0.65 1.25
C ARG A 98 10.09 1.24 2.66
N HIS A 99 9.34 0.62 3.55
CA HIS A 99 9.20 1.12 4.92
C HIS A 99 10.53 1.25 5.65
N THR A 100 11.53 0.44 5.31
CA THR A 100 12.89 0.53 5.83
C THR A 100 13.62 1.85 5.47
N ALA A 101 13.15 2.58 4.45
CA ALA A 101 13.66 3.91 4.14
C ALA A 101 13.12 5.00 5.10
N TYR A 102 12.05 4.70 5.82
CA TYR A 102 11.35 5.64 6.70
C TYR A 102 11.55 5.31 8.18
N HIS A 103 11.68 4.02 8.50
CA HIS A 103 11.85 3.53 9.87
C HIS A 103 12.73 2.27 9.90
N PRO A 104 13.65 2.12 10.86
CA PRO A 104 14.56 0.97 10.92
C PRO A 104 13.85 -0.38 11.03
N ASP A 105 12.68 -0.44 11.71
CA ASP A 105 11.88 -1.67 11.82
C ASP A 105 11.02 -1.95 10.57
N GLY A 106 11.01 -1.04 9.59
CA GLY A 106 10.34 -1.23 8.31
C GLY A 106 8.89 -1.71 8.41
N GLU A 107 8.56 -2.70 7.60
CA GLU A 107 7.23 -3.30 7.50
C GLU A 107 6.78 -3.96 8.80
N ALA A 108 7.69 -4.49 9.61
CA ALA A 108 7.36 -5.09 10.90
C ALA A 108 6.74 -4.09 11.89
N ALA A 109 7.21 -2.83 11.89
CA ALA A 109 6.59 -1.77 12.70
C ALA A 109 5.16 -1.48 12.22
N THR A 110 4.95 -1.42 10.90
CA THR A 110 3.62 -1.18 10.32
C THR A 110 2.65 -2.31 10.62
N ILE A 111 3.09 -3.56 10.55
CA ILE A 111 2.28 -4.75 10.91
C ILE A 111 1.84 -4.66 12.38
N ARG A 112 2.74 -4.33 13.29
CA ARG A 112 2.39 -4.14 14.72
C ARG A 112 1.39 -2.99 14.89
N GLY A 113 1.59 -1.89 14.19
CA GLY A 113 0.66 -0.74 14.20
C GLY A 113 -0.72 -1.09 13.62
N ALA A 114 -0.77 -1.82 12.52
CA ALA A 114 -2.01 -2.31 11.91
C ALA A 114 -2.79 -3.20 12.89
N LYS A 115 -2.11 -4.13 13.58
CA LYS A 115 -2.73 -4.95 14.62
C LYS A 115 -3.28 -4.11 15.77
N ALA A 116 -2.50 -3.15 16.25
CA ALA A 116 -2.95 -2.27 17.34
C ALA A 116 -4.15 -1.40 16.96
N ALA A 117 -4.28 -1.07 15.67
CA ALA A 117 -5.39 -0.32 15.11
C ALA A 117 -6.55 -1.21 14.61
N GLU A 118 -6.45 -2.54 14.74
CA GLU A 118 -7.41 -3.52 14.20
C GLU A 118 -7.69 -3.33 12.69
N ALA A 119 -6.67 -2.86 11.95
CA ALA A 119 -6.73 -2.59 10.52
C ALA A 119 -6.08 -3.73 9.71
N LEU A 120 -6.68 -4.12 8.58
CA LEU A 120 -6.04 -5.05 7.66
C LEU A 120 -4.81 -4.39 7.01
N TYR A 121 -3.71 -5.13 6.93
CA TYR A 121 -2.47 -4.68 6.32
C TYR A 121 -2.30 -5.21 4.89
N VAL A 122 -1.82 -4.35 3.98
CA VAL A 122 -1.47 -4.77 2.61
C VAL A 122 0.03 -4.57 2.40
N GLN A 123 0.76 -5.67 2.22
CA GLN A 123 2.20 -5.68 1.95
C GLN A 123 2.50 -5.30 0.51
N SER A 124 3.38 -4.33 0.29
CA SER A 124 3.87 -3.99 -1.04
C SER A 124 4.90 -5.00 -1.55
N SER A 125 4.82 -5.39 -2.83
CA SER A 125 5.90 -6.16 -3.49
C SER A 125 7.22 -5.38 -3.57
N LEU A 126 7.18 -4.05 -3.50
CA LEU A 126 8.34 -3.17 -3.40
C LEU A 126 8.70 -2.86 -1.94
N GLY A 127 8.39 -3.74 -1.00
CA GLY A 127 8.78 -3.63 0.40
C GLY A 127 10.29 -3.66 0.60
N GLY A 128 10.76 -3.05 1.68
CA GLY A 128 12.16 -3.10 2.11
C GLY A 128 12.50 -4.37 2.89
N THR A 129 11.50 -5.21 3.19
CA THR A 129 11.60 -6.45 3.98
C THR A 129 11.17 -7.63 3.11
N GLY A 130 11.81 -8.79 3.28
CA GLY A 130 11.49 -10.01 2.54
C GLY A 130 10.16 -10.65 2.99
N LEU A 131 9.60 -11.55 2.15
CA LEU A 131 8.32 -12.22 2.47
C LEU A 131 8.38 -13.07 3.74
N THR A 132 9.52 -13.69 4.04
CA THR A 132 9.69 -14.51 5.24
C THR A 132 9.58 -13.66 6.51
N GLU A 133 10.28 -12.53 6.55
CA GLU A 133 10.24 -11.61 7.68
C GLU A 133 8.86 -10.97 7.86
N VAL A 134 8.19 -10.64 6.75
CA VAL A 134 6.79 -10.16 6.76
C VAL A 134 5.86 -11.23 7.34
N ALA A 135 5.98 -12.47 6.87
CA ALA A 135 5.17 -13.60 7.35
C ALA A 135 5.39 -13.85 8.85
N ASP A 136 6.63 -13.79 9.32
CA ASP A 136 6.97 -13.98 10.72
C ASP A 136 6.45 -12.85 11.61
N ALA A 137 6.55 -11.60 11.15
CA ALA A 137 5.99 -10.45 11.85
C ALA A 137 4.45 -10.51 11.91
N ALA A 138 3.80 -10.87 10.82
CA ALA A 138 2.35 -11.02 10.75
C ALA A 138 1.85 -12.16 11.64
N ARG A 139 2.53 -13.32 11.61
CA ARG A 139 2.21 -14.48 12.47
C ARG A 139 2.40 -14.14 13.94
N SER A 140 3.49 -13.47 14.30
CA SER A 140 3.78 -13.05 15.68
C SER A 140 2.75 -12.06 16.21
N ALA A 141 2.19 -11.22 15.34
CA ALA A 141 1.16 -10.25 15.67
C ALA A 141 -0.28 -10.82 15.55
N ASP A 142 -0.45 -12.05 15.07
CA ASP A 142 -1.77 -12.61 14.69
C ASP A 142 -2.53 -11.63 13.76
N GLN A 143 -1.84 -11.14 12.72
CA GLN A 143 -2.32 -10.12 11.80
C GLN A 143 -2.58 -10.73 10.42
N PRO A 144 -3.84 -10.78 9.93
CA PRO A 144 -4.11 -11.10 8.53
C PRO A 144 -3.57 -10.00 7.62
N TRP A 145 -3.10 -10.37 6.45
CA TRP A 145 -2.54 -9.44 5.49
C TRP A 145 -2.80 -9.85 4.04
N TRP A 146 -2.83 -8.86 3.16
CA TRP A 146 -2.88 -9.03 1.72
C TRP A 146 -1.55 -8.67 1.09
N PHE A 147 -1.31 -9.17 -0.11
CA PHE A 147 -0.11 -8.88 -0.88
C PHE A 147 -0.43 -8.00 -2.08
N GLN A 148 0.24 -6.86 -2.20
CA GLN A 148 0.14 -6.04 -3.41
C GLN A 148 1.14 -6.55 -4.44
N LEU A 149 0.65 -6.81 -5.64
CA LEU A 149 1.35 -7.38 -6.77
C LEU A 149 1.40 -6.40 -7.93
N TYR A 150 2.54 -6.38 -8.63
CA TYR A 150 2.61 -5.93 -10.01
C TYR A 150 2.79 -7.15 -10.90
N ILE A 151 2.04 -7.25 -11.98
CA ILE A 151 2.27 -8.29 -12.99
C ILE A 151 3.59 -8.01 -13.68
N GLN A 152 4.53 -8.93 -13.54
CA GLN A 152 5.86 -8.84 -14.11
C GLN A 152 5.82 -9.14 -15.60
N ARG A 153 6.90 -8.82 -16.32
CA ARG A 153 7.06 -9.18 -17.74
C ARG A 153 7.10 -10.68 -17.97
N ASP A 154 7.70 -11.40 -17.03
CA ASP A 154 7.70 -12.86 -16.96
C ASP A 154 6.49 -13.34 -16.17
N ARG A 155 5.60 -14.11 -16.84
CA ARG A 155 4.37 -14.62 -16.23
C ARG A 155 4.65 -15.78 -15.29
N ASP A 156 5.62 -16.64 -15.61
CA ASP A 156 5.99 -17.77 -14.76
C ASP A 156 6.56 -17.25 -13.44
N TRP A 157 7.42 -16.23 -13.51
CA TRP A 157 7.92 -15.58 -12.31
C TRP A 157 6.83 -14.86 -11.50
N THR A 158 5.84 -14.27 -12.19
CA THR A 158 4.67 -13.65 -11.51
C THR A 158 3.86 -14.69 -10.78
N GLN A 159 3.62 -15.85 -11.40
CA GLN A 159 2.91 -16.96 -10.77
C GLN A 159 3.69 -17.49 -9.56
N GLU A 160 5.00 -17.71 -9.68
CA GLU A 160 5.86 -18.10 -8.55
C GLU A 160 5.76 -17.10 -7.40
N LEU A 161 5.76 -15.78 -7.70
CA LEU A 161 5.62 -14.76 -6.67
C LEU A 161 4.27 -14.82 -5.95
N VAL A 162 3.17 -15.09 -6.68
CA VAL A 162 1.84 -15.32 -6.09
C VAL A 162 1.86 -16.53 -5.17
N GLU A 163 2.41 -17.65 -5.63
CA GLU A 163 2.52 -18.87 -4.85
C GLU A 163 3.33 -18.67 -3.57
N ARG A 164 4.47 -17.95 -3.66
CA ARG A 164 5.30 -17.60 -2.52
C ARG A 164 4.56 -16.70 -1.51
N ALA A 165 3.83 -15.69 -1.98
CA ALA A 165 3.07 -14.80 -1.11
C ALA A 165 1.95 -15.53 -0.37
N VAL A 166 1.21 -16.40 -1.07
CA VAL A 166 0.15 -17.21 -0.46
C VAL A 166 0.73 -18.23 0.52
N ALA A 167 1.82 -18.93 0.16
CA ALA A 167 2.51 -19.85 1.07
C ALA A 167 3.06 -19.12 2.32
N ALA A 168 3.42 -17.85 2.21
CA ALA A 168 3.82 -16.99 3.32
C ALA A 168 2.64 -16.54 4.20
N GLY A 169 1.38 -16.76 3.76
CA GLY A 169 0.17 -16.45 4.52
C GLY A 169 -0.62 -15.24 4.04
N ALA A 170 -0.35 -14.73 2.84
CA ALA A 170 -1.20 -13.71 2.23
C ALA A 170 -2.60 -14.29 1.94
N THR A 171 -3.64 -13.55 2.30
CA THR A 171 -5.05 -13.97 2.18
C THR A 171 -5.82 -13.20 1.11
N GLY A 172 -5.15 -12.36 0.33
CA GLY A 172 -5.68 -11.62 -0.82
C GLY A 172 -4.56 -10.99 -1.62
N LEU A 173 -4.81 -10.74 -2.91
CA LEU A 173 -3.88 -10.11 -3.83
C LEU A 173 -4.42 -8.77 -4.31
N ALA A 174 -3.73 -7.68 -4.00
CA ALA A 174 -4.03 -6.35 -4.56
C ALA A 174 -3.15 -6.12 -5.80
N VAL A 175 -3.69 -6.37 -7.00
CA VAL A 175 -2.93 -6.17 -8.25
C VAL A 175 -3.01 -4.73 -8.72
N THR A 176 -1.85 -4.08 -8.88
CA THR A 176 -1.77 -2.69 -9.36
C THR A 176 -1.87 -2.65 -10.88
N VAL A 177 -2.89 -1.95 -11.39
CA VAL A 177 -3.22 -1.85 -12.83
C VAL A 177 -3.09 -0.43 -13.40
N ASP A 178 -2.74 0.57 -12.59
CA ASP A 178 -2.66 1.98 -12.94
C ASP A 178 -1.23 2.50 -13.18
N THR A 179 -0.23 1.64 -13.25
CA THR A 179 1.18 2.02 -13.39
C THR A 179 1.88 1.42 -14.63
N PRO A 180 1.28 1.45 -15.83
CA PRO A 180 1.98 1.00 -17.02
C PRO A 180 3.18 1.92 -17.35
N THR A 181 3.10 3.20 -16.95
CA THR A 181 4.15 4.20 -17.12
C THR A 181 4.58 4.79 -15.78
N LEU A 182 5.84 5.23 -15.71
CA LEU A 182 6.36 5.94 -14.54
C LEU A 182 5.84 7.39 -14.53
N GLY A 183 5.36 7.86 -13.38
CA GLY A 183 5.04 9.26 -13.18
C GLY A 183 6.27 10.16 -13.35
N ALA A 184 6.08 11.35 -13.93
CA ALA A 184 7.13 12.36 -14.05
C ALA A 184 7.35 13.05 -12.69
N ARG A 185 8.08 12.40 -11.78
CA ARG A 185 8.32 12.88 -10.41
C ARG A 185 9.50 13.85 -10.40
N ASP A 186 9.21 15.14 -10.52
CA ASP A 186 10.25 16.16 -10.73
C ASP A 186 11.08 16.42 -9.47
N ARG A 187 10.51 16.25 -8.27
CA ARG A 187 11.28 16.32 -7.01
C ARG A 187 12.33 15.22 -6.97
N ASP A 188 11.95 13.98 -7.22
CA ASP A 188 12.84 12.82 -7.30
C ASP A 188 13.96 13.03 -8.34
N LYS A 189 13.64 13.62 -9.51
CA LYS A 189 14.61 13.85 -10.58
C LYS A 189 15.67 14.87 -10.20
N ARG A 190 15.34 15.89 -9.39
CA ARG A 190 16.31 16.88 -8.90
C ARG A 190 17.41 16.23 -8.08
N ASP A 191 17.06 15.22 -7.32
CA ASP A 191 17.97 14.47 -6.46
C ASP A 191 18.58 13.23 -7.15
N ASN A 192 18.60 13.20 -8.51
CA ASN A 192 19.04 12.05 -9.29
C ASN A 192 18.34 10.73 -8.91
N LEU A 193 17.05 10.79 -8.57
CA LEU A 193 16.27 9.67 -8.05
C LEU A 193 16.85 9.13 -6.72
N GLY A 194 17.41 10.03 -5.89
CA GLY A 194 18.19 9.69 -4.70
C GLY A 194 17.53 8.70 -3.76
N ALA A 195 16.22 8.81 -3.56
CA ALA A 195 15.47 7.85 -2.74
C ALA A 195 15.29 6.49 -3.43
N ALA A 196 15.23 6.43 -4.76
CA ALA A 196 15.03 5.20 -5.53
C ALA A 196 16.34 4.65 -6.13
N ALA A 197 17.41 5.47 -6.18
CA ALA A 197 18.70 5.06 -6.73
C ALA A 197 19.30 3.91 -5.90
N GLY A 198 19.52 2.77 -6.56
CA GLY A 198 20.08 1.57 -5.91
C GLY A 198 19.14 0.89 -4.91
N ALA A 199 17.84 1.18 -4.93
CA ALA A 199 16.89 0.51 -4.07
C ALA A 199 16.88 -1.01 -4.34
N PHE A 200 17.06 -1.77 -3.29
CA PHE A 200 16.91 -3.23 -3.31
C PHE A 200 15.53 -3.60 -2.77
N TYR A 201 14.87 -4.51 -3.47
CA TYR A 201 13.55 -5.04 -3.12
C TYR A 201 13.66 -6.53 -2.86
N PRO A 202 13.82 -6.97 -1.60
CA PRO A 202 14.06 -8.38 -1.25
C PRO A 202 13.00 -9.34 -1.79
N ILE A 203 11.75 -8.88 -1.90
CA ILE A 203 10.64 -9.69 -2.43
C ILE A 203 10.82 -9.97 -3.93
N LEU A 204 11.41 -9.03 -4.66
CA LEU A 204 11.67 -9.12 -6.10
C LEU A 204 13.09 -9.58 -6.42
N ASP A 205 13.84 -10.06 -5.44
CA ASP A 205 15.18 -10.60 -5.69
C ASP A 205 15.10 -11.79 -6.66
N GLY A 206 15.94 -11.78 -7.68
CA GLY A 206 15.91 -12.76 -8.77
C GLY A 206 14.86 -12.49 -9.87
N ALA A 207 14.03 -11.44 -9.76
CA ALA A 207 13.09 -11.09 -10.82
C ALA A 207 13.83 -10.77 -12.13
N PRO A 208 13.39 -11.32 -13.28
CA PRO A 208 13.97 -10.98 -14.57
C PRO A 208 13.82 -9.49 -14.88
N VAL A 209 14.93 -8.80 -15.07
CA VAL A 209 14.97 -7.39 -15.45
C VAL A 209 15.44 -7.28 -16.88
N LEU A 210 14.64 -6.63 -17.73
CA LEU A 210 15.11 -6.36 -19.10
C LEU A 210 16.24 -5.32 -19.08
N PRO A 211 17.32 -5.56 -19.81
CA PRO A 211 18.35 -4.56 -20.02
C PRO A 211 17.74 -3.29 -20.64
N ASP A 212 17.89 -2.17 -19.94
CA ASP A 212 17.44 -0.87 -20.41
C ASP A 212 18.58 0.14 -20.23
N ALA A 213 19.18 0.52 -21.35
CA ALA A 213 20.26 1.51 -21.39
C ALA A 213 19.76 2.95 -21.20
N THR A 214 18.45 3.16 -21.15
CA THR A 214 17.87 4.49 -20.93
C THR A 214 18.23 4.99 -19.53
N PRO A 215 18.83 6.19 -19.40
CA PRO A 215 19.08 6.79 -18.10
C PRO A 215 17.80 6.82 -17.23
N ALA A 216 17.91 6.52 -15.95
CA ALA A 216 16.76 6.34 -15.05
C ALA A 216 15.77 7.53 -15.10
N HIS A 217 16.28 8.77 -15.15
CA HIS A 217 15.47 9.99 -15.23
C HIS A 217 14.71 10.19 -16.56
N ARG A 218 15.02 9.38 -17.60
CA ARG A 218 14.35 9.41 -18.91
C ARG A 218 13.48 8.19 -19.16
N ARG A 219 13.43 7.24 -18.22
CA ARG A 219 12.59 6.05 -18.37
C ARG A 219 11.13 6.39 -18.30
N ILE A 220 10.35 5.88 -19.24
CA ILE A 220 8.89 5.95 -19.25
C ILE A 220 8.31 4.71 -18.57
N TYR A 221 8.97 3.56 -18.69
CA TYR A 221 8.51 2.29 -18.14
C TYR A 221 9.41 1.81 -17.00
N ASN A 222 8.80 1.17 -16.01
CA ASN A 222 9.55 0.47 -14.97
C ASN A 222 10.19 -0.81 -15.59
N PRO A 223 11.49 -1.05 -15.42
CA PRO A 223 12.15 -2.22 -16.00
C PRO A 223 11.66 -3.56 -15.44
N HIS A 224 11.08 -3.57 -14.25
CA HIS A 224 10.52 -4.77 -13.61
C HIS A 224 9.07 -5.05 -14.03
N LEU A 225 8.31 -4.03 -14.46
CA LEU A 225 6.88 -4.17 -14.70
C LEU A 225 6.56 -4.41 -16.18
N SER A 226 5.45 -5.11 -16.43
CA SER A 226 4.91 -5.26 -17.76
C SER A 226 4.13 -4.02 -18.17
N PRO A 227 4.51 -3.33 -19.27
CA PRO A 227 3.78 -2.17 -19.76
C PRO A 227 2.55 -2.54 -20.60
N ASN A 228 2.40 -3.81 -20.97
CA ASN A 228 1.38 -4.32 -21.89
C ASN A 228 0.34 -5.20 -21.21
N ILE A 229 0.11 -4.99 -19.90
CA ILE A 229 -0.97 -5.68 -19.18
C ILE A 229 -2.33 -5.27 -19.73
N THR A 230 -3.22 -6.24 -19.80
CA THR A 230 -4.58 -6.14 -20.32
C THR A 230 -5.57 -6.83 -19.39
N TRP A 231 -6.84 -6.78 -19.74
CA TRP A 231 -7.89 -7.52 -19.03
C TRP A 231 -7.66 -9.05 -19.05
N ALA A 232 -7.06 -9.59 -20.09
CA ALA A 232 -6.70 -11.02 -20.17
C ALA A 232 -5.64 -11.40 -19.12
N ASP A 233 -4.78 -10.46 -18.73
CA ASP A 233 -3.81 -10.69 -17.66
C ASP A 233 -4.47 -10.69 -16.28
N LEU A 234 -5.51 -9.88 -16.09
CA LEU A 234 -6.31 -9.92 -14.86
C LEU A 234 -7.11 -11.22 -14.77
N GLU A 235 -7.76 -11.63 -15.86
CA GLU A 235 -8.48 -12.91 -15.96
C GLU A 235 -7.57 -14.09 -15.63
N TRP A 236 -6.39 -14.15 -16.26
CA TRP A 236 -5.37 -15.15 -15.96
C TRP A 236 -4.97 -15.13 -14.47
N LEU A 237 -4.77 -13.96 -13.87
CA LEU A 237 -4.39 -13.85 -12.47
C LEU A 237 -5.51 -14.35 -11.54
N VAL A 238 -6.77 -14.07 -11.87
CA VAL A 238 -7.95 -14.57 -11.14
C VAL A 238 -8.01 -16.10 -11.23
N GLU A 239 -7.74 -16.68 -12.41
CA GLU A 239 -7.76 -18.14 -12.62
C GLU A 239 -6.68 -18.88 -11.81
N ILE A 240 -5.47 -18.31 -11.73
CA ILE A 240 -4.36 -18.98 -11.02
C ILE A 240 -4.34 -18.71 -9.52
N SER A 241 -5.04 -17.67 -9.04
CA SER A 241 -4.97 -17.25 -7.64
C SER A 241 -5.86 -18.10 -6.74
N PRO A 242 -5.32 -18.71 -5.67
CA PRO A 242 -6.14 -19.41 -4.67
C PRO A 242 -6.80 -18.46 -3.65
N VAL A 243 -6.57 -17.16 -3.75
CA VAL A 243 -7.11 -16.13 -2.86
C VAL A 243 -7.76 -15.00 -3.69
N PRO A 244 -8.66 -14.18 -3.10
CA PRO A 244 -9.30 -13.09 -3.83
C PRO A 244 -8.29 -12.15 -4.49
N VAL A 245 -8.59 -11.72 -5.72
CA VAL A 245 -7.81 -10.74 -6.49
C VAL A 245 -8.56 -9.41 -6.50
N ILE A 246 -7.87 -8.33 -6.12
CA ILE A 246 -8.42 -6.98 -6.03
C ILE A 246 -7.64 -6.06 -6.97
N PRO A 247 -8.20 -5.60 -8.11
CA PRO A 247 -7.51 -4.65 -8.96
C PRO A 247 -7.43 -3.27 -8.29
N LYS A 248 -6.20 -2.80 -8.05
CA LYS A 248 -5.90 -1.49 -7.47
C LYS A 248 -5.57 -0.48 -8.57
N GLY A 249 -6.29 0.65 -8.60
CA GLY A 249 -6.08 1.73 -9.55
C GLY A 249 -7.24 1.95 -10.52
N ILE A 250 -8.38 1.32 -10.30
CA ILE A 250 -9.58 1.53 -11.10
C ILE A 250 -10.17 2.91 -10.81
N LEU A 251 -10.40 3.70 -11.86
CA LEU A 251 -10.98 5.05 -11.77
C LEU A 251 -12.34 5.18 -12.48
N ARG A 252 -12.70 4.24 -13.35
CA ARG A 252 -13.92 4.25 -14.14
C ARG A 252 -14.90 3.21 -13.62
N ALA A 253 -16.18 3.55 -13.61
CA ALA A 253 -17.24 2.64 -13.17
C ALA A 253 -17.39 1.42 -14.10
N ASP A 254 -17.24 1.60 -15.42
CA ASP A 254 -17.29 0.51 -16.39
C ASP A 254 -16.12 -0.47 -16.22
N ASP A 255 -14.91 0.01 -15.91
CA ASP A 255 -13.78 -0.85 -15.57
C ASP A 255 -14.02 -1.61 -14.26
N ALA A 256 -14.64 -0.98 -13.25
CA ALA A 256 -14.99 -1.65 -12.00
C ALA A 256 -16.01 -2.77 -12.23
N HIS A 257 -17.06 -2.54 -13.04
CA HIS A 257 -18.02 -3.57 -13.41
C HIS A 257 -17.34 -4.73 -14.13
N ARG A 258 -16.47 -4.42 -15.09
CA ARG A 258 -15.74 -5.45 -15.82
C ARG A 258 -14.84 -6.31 -14.91
N ALA A 259 -14.19 -5.70 -13.93
CA ALA A 259 -13.37 -6.43 -12.98
C ALA A 259 -14.22 -7.43 -12.17
N VAL A 260 -15.38 -7.00 -11.69
CA VAL A 260 -16.33 -7.87 -10.96
C VAL A 260 -16.83 -9.00 -11.86
N ASP A 261 -17.15 -8.72 -13.12
CA ASP A 261 -17.62 -9.74 -14.10
C ASP A 261 -16.53 -10.80 -14.37
N LEU A 262 -15.25 -10.46 -14.23
CA LEU A 262 -14.11 -11.39 -14.32
C LEU A 262 -13.85 -12.15 -13.02
N GLY A 263 -14.55 -11.85 -11.94
CA GLY A 263 -14.39 -12.52 -10.65
C GLY A 263 -13.33 -11.88 -9.73
N ALA A 264 -12.91 -10.63 -10.03
CA ALA A 264 -11.96 -9.88 -9.20
C ALA A 264 -12.68 -8.98 -8.18
#